data_0a4769ecea84ee348f4f72d484d682fb
#
_entry.id   0a4769ecea84ee348f4f72d484d682fb
#
_cell.length_a   1.000
_cell.length_b   1.000
_cell.length_c   1.000
_cell.angle_alpha   90.00
_cell.angle_beta   90.00
_cell.angle_gamma   90.00
#
_symmetry.space_group_name_H-M   'P 1'
#
loop_
_entity.id
_entity.type
_entity.pdbx_description
1 polymer ?
#
loop_
_entity_poly.entity_id
_entity_poly.type
_entity_poly.pdbx_seq_one_letter_code
_entity_poly.pdbx_strand_id
1 'polypeptide(L)'
;LLSKYIRLNNYEVLEVVHPSDHKTLTQLTLLTSKLGIALKVHDDPKFISSAYEFKNWAEGKKSLVQEFFYRWLRKKYNILIEDEKPVGGEWNFDSKNRVSINKLKEDPPEREKIKPDALSVDVMVDVENVFGNNFGDLENFNWSVTREDAEKKANEFFNSLINNFGPFQDAMDVGNPTLFHSLLSPYINVGLLDPMKIIVAAEKKYYEGAPLNSVEGFIRQILGWREFIRGIYWLKMPDYKSLNFFENTRKLPEFFWTGETRMQCVAKAVESTKELGYSHHIHRLMVTGNFALLSEI
;
A
#
# COMPACT_ATOMS: atom_id res chain seq x y z
N LEU A 1 26.56 16.54 -0.86
CA LEU A 1 26.29 17.20 0.43
C LEU A 1 26.66 16.28 1.60
N LEU A 2 26.11 15.07 1.70
CA LEU A 2 26.31 14.11 2.79
C LEU A 2 27.80 13.72 2.98
N SER A 3 28.52 13.43 1.88
CA SER A 3 29.95 13.08 1.95
C SER A 3 30.81 14.20 2.53
N LYS A 4 30.51 15.46 2.18
CA LYS A 4 31.20 16.62 2.72
C LYS A 4 30.92 16.76 4.22
N TYR A 5 29.69 16.57 4.64
CA TYR A 5 29.27 16.65 6.05
C TYR A 5 29.95 15.59 6.91
N ILE A 6 29.98 14.32 6.42
CA ILE A 6 30.63 13.19 7.09
C ILE A 6 32.13 13.50 7.32
N ARG A 7 32.83 13.95 6.27
CA ARG A 7 34.29 14.27 6.36
C ARG A 7 34.57 15.41 7.30
N LEU A 8 33.79 16.50 7.26
CA LEU A 8 33.99 17.67 8.11
C LEU A 8 33.84 17.36 9.60
N ASN A 9 33.03 16.37 9.96
CA ASN A 9 32.77 16.00 11.34
C ASN A 9 33.49 14.71 11.77
N ASN A 10 34.30 14.11 10.89
CA ASN A 10 35.06 12.87 11.15
C ASN A 10 34.20 11.72 11.66
N TYR A 11 33.00 11.55 11.11
CA TYR A 11 32.14 10.44 11.45
C TYR A 11 32.68 9.11 10.91
N GLU A 12 32.66 8.07 11.74
CA GLU A 12 33.14 6.71 11.40
C GLU A 12 32.02 5.76 11.02
N VAL A 13 30.79 6.11 11.34
CA VAL A 13 29.60 5.29 11.09
C VAL A 13 28.48 6.14 10.51
N LEU A 14 27.81 5.63 9.49
CA LEU A 14 26.53 6.13 8.99
C LEU A 14 25.44 5.15 9.41
N GLU A 15 24.52 5.56 10.28
CA GLU A 15 23.36 4.78 10.66
C GLU A 15 22.13 5.26 9.87
N VAL A 16 21.38 4.32 9.28
CA VAL A 16 20.18 4.63 8.51
C VAL A 16 19.09 3.61 8.80
N VAL A 17 17.84 4.05 8.74
CA VAL A 17 16.71 3.13 8.61
C VAL A 17 16.74 2.53 7.21
N HIS A 18 16.42 1.26 7.07
CA HIS A 18 16.44 0.54 5.79
C HIS A 18 15.69 1.35 4.72
N PRO A 19 16.37 1.81 3.66
CA PRO A 19 15.74 2.61 2.62
C PRO A 19 14.56 1.88 1.98
N SER A 20 13.62 2.64 1.43
CA SER A 20 12.45 2.05 0.77
C SER A 20 12.75 1.50 -0.64
N ASP A 21 13.93 1.80 -1.19
CA ASP A 21 14.34 1.36 -2.53
C ASP A 21 15.80 0.88 -2.59
N HIS A 22 16.06 -0.05 -3.51
CA HIS A 22 17.37 -0.65 -3.73
C HIS A 22 18.43 0.36 -4.20
N LYS A 23 18.03 1.37 -5.00
CA LYS A 23 18.95 2.38 -5.54
C LYS A 23 19.56 3.21 -4.40
N THR A 24 18.74 3.65 -3.48
CA THR A 24 19.18 4.44 -2.31
C THR A 24 20.12 3.61 -1.43
N LEU A 25 19.79 2.36 -1.12
CA LEU A 25 20.66 1.49 -0.35
C LEU A 25 22.02 1.29 -1.05
N THR A 26 22.02 1.04 -2.36
CA THR A 26 23.24 0.88 -3.15
C THR A 26 24.08 2.16 -3.12
N GLN A 27 23.47 3.34 -3.26
CA GLN A 27 24.17 4.62 -3.21
C GLN A 27 24.82 4.86 -1.84
N LEU A 28 24.12 4.54 -0.74
CA LEU A 28 24.66 4.67 0.61
C LEU A 28 25.83 3.70 0.84
N THR A 29 25.70 2.46 0.40
CA THR A 29 26.76 1.45 0.48
C THR A 29 28.02 1.89 -0.28
N LEU A 30 27.86 2.39 -1.51
CA LEU A 30 28.98 2.91 -2.30
C LEU A 30 29.62 4.15 -1.67
N LEU A 31 28.80 5.05 -1.11
CA LEU A 31 29.28 6.25 -0.43
C LEU A 31 30.14 5.89 0.79
N THR A 32 29.63 5.03 1.68
CA THR A 32 30.34 4.65 2.90
C THR A 32 31.63 3.87 2.57
N SER A 33 31.61 2.99 1.58
CA SER A 33 32.82 2.31 1.08
C SER A 33 33.88 3.29 0.57
N LYS A 34 33.50 4.32 -0.21
CA LYS A 34 34.42 5.37 -0.70
C LYS A 34 34.97 6.26 0.43
N LEU A 35 34.24 6.37 1.52
CA LEU A 35 34.66 7.17 2.69
C LEU A 35 35.46 6.35 3.71
N GLY A 36 35.49 5.03 3.58
CA GLY A 36 36.13 4.12 4.54
C GLY A 36 35.43 4.06 5.90
N ILE A 37 34.11 4.28 5.93
CA ILE A 37 33.27 4.26 7.14
C ILE A 37 32.28 3.10 7.14
N ALA A 38 31.79 2.72 8.31
CA ALA A 38 30.77 1.68 8.44
C ALA A 38 29.38 2.20 8.04
N LEU A 39 28.58 1.33 7.38
CA LEU A 39 27.15 1.53 7.18
C LEU A 39 26.38 0.61 8.12
N LYS A 40 25.55 1.14 8.99
CA LYS A 40 24.65 0.39 9.85
C LYS A 40 23.21 0.63 9.43
N VAL A 41 22.53 -0.43 9.00
CA VAL A 41 21.16 -0.38 8.51
C VAL A 41 20.24 -0.98 9.56
N HIS A 42 19.28 -0.20 10.05
CA HIS A 42 18.25 -0.61 10.99
C HIS A 42 16.99 -1.05 10.25
N ASP A 43 16.19 -1.93 10.84
CA ASP A 43 14.91 -2.31 10.27
C ASP A 43 13.96 -1.11 10.14
N ASP A 44 13.16 -1.11 9.08
CA ASP A 44 12.19 -0.06 8.80
C ASP A 44 10.90 -0.30 9.60
N PRO A 45 10.57 0.52 10.61
CA PRO A 45 9.39 0.33 11.46
C PRO A 45 8.06 0.51 10.72
N LYS A 46 8.08 1.02 9.48
CA LYS A 46 6.91 1.08 8.61
C LYS A 46 6.48 -0.30 8.08
N PHE A 47 7.27 -1.34 8.35
CA PHE A 47 7.00 -2.72 7.98
C PHE A 47 7.10 -3.65 9.19
N ILE A 48 6.34 -4.72 9.15
CA ILE A 48 6.21 -5.67 10.26
C ILE A 48 7.30 -6.74 10.20
N SER A 49 7.65 -7.17 9.00
CA SER A 49 8.74 -8.13 8.77
C SER A 49 9.96 -7.45 8.16
N SER A 50 11.15 -7.83 8.59
CA SER A 50 12.38 -7.36 7.96
C SER A 50 12.64 -8.07 6.63
N ALA A 51 13.48 -7.47 5.77
CA ALA A 51 13.93 -8.11 4.54
C ALA A 51 14.69 -9.43 4.83
N TYR A 52 15.41 -9.50 5.94
CA TYR A 52 16.11 -10.69 6.40
C TYR A 52 15.15 -11.81 6.81
N GLU A 53 14.09 -11.50 7.55
CA GLU A 53 13.07 -12.47 7.93
C GLU A 53 12.35 -13.06 6.72
N PHE A 54 12.01 -12.23 5.73
CA PHE A 54 11.42 -12.72 4.49
C PHE A 54 12.37 -13.64 3.72
N LYS A 55 13.66 -13.28 3.63
CA LYS A 55 14.69 -14.10 2.99
C LYS A 55 14.79 -15.48 3.66
N ASN A 56 14.85 -15.54 4.98
CA ASN A 56 14.90 -16.79 5.73
C ASN A 56 13.64 -17.63 5.54
N TRP A 57 12.45 -16.98 5.56
CA TRP A 57 11.20 -17.67 5.27
C TRP A 57 11.16 -18.25 3.86
N ALA A 58 11.75 -17.57 2.89
CA ALA A 58 11.76 -17.96 1.47
C ALA A 58 12.78 -19.07 1.16
N GLU A 59 13.79 -19.26 2.02
CA GLU A 59 14.88 -20.21 1.80
C GLU A 59 14.37 -21.64 1.60
N GLY A 60 14.90 -22.34 0.58
CA GLY A 60 14.54 -23.71 0.24
C GLY A 60 13.15 -23.91 -0.37
N LYS A 61 12.34 -22.86 -0.52
CA LYS A 61 11.00 -22.96 -1.15
C LYS A 61 11.10 -22.93 -2.67
N LYS A 62 10.43 -23.89 -3.34
CA LYS A 62 10.32 -23.94 -4.81
C LYS A 62 9.48 -22.80 -5.38
N SER A 63 8.46 -22.36 -4.65
CA SER A 63 7.59 -21.24 -5.02
C SER A 63 7.26 -20.41 -3.79
N LEU A 64 7.13 -19.10 -4.00
CA LEU A 64 6.75 -18.16 -2.95
C LEU A 64 5.27 -17.83 -3.12
N VAL A 65 4.48 -18.27 -2.16
CA VAL A 65 3.02 -18.08 -2.17
C VAL A 65 2.65 -17.14 -1.02
N GLN A 66 1.97 -16.04 -1.34
CA GLN A 66 1.57 -15.00 -0.40
C GLN A 66 0.78 -15.58 0.80
N GLU A 67 -0.16 -16.48 0.54
CA GLU A 67 -0.98 -17.12 1.56
C GLU A 67 -0.16 -17.83 2.63
N PHE A 68 0.93 -18.51 2.26
CA PHE A 68 1.79 -19.21 3.24
C PHE A 68 2.63 -18.23 4.07
N PHE A 69 3.06 -17.11 3.48
CA PHE A 69 3.73 -16.06 4.22
C PHE A 69 2.80 -15.37 5.21
N TYR A 70 1.58 -15.06 4.77
CA TYR A 70 0.53 -14.49 5.62
C TYR A 70 0.22 -15.39 6.83
N ARG A 71 0.01 -16.69 6.60
CA ARG A 71 -0.21 -17.66 7.69
C ARG A 71 0.96 -17.71 8.66
N TRP A 72 2.19 -17.64 8.14
CA TRP A 72 3.39 -17.61 8.97
C TRP A 72 3.43 -16.36 9.85
N LEU A 73 3.16 -15.18 9.29
CA LEU A 73 3.09 -13.92 10.04
C LEU A 73 1.96 -13.91 11.07
N ARG A 74 0.77 -14.42 10.72
CA ARG A 74 -0.35 -14.54 11.68
C ARG A 74 0.04 -15.37 12.89
N LYS A 75 0.67 -16.52 12.68
CA LYS A 75 1.16 -17.37 13.78
C LYS A 75 2.25 -16.67 14.59
N LYS A 76 3.20 -16.03 13.92
CA LYS A 76 4.30 -15.33 14.58
C LYS A 76 3.83 -14.24 15.54
N TYR A 77 2.85 -13.45 15.10
CA TYR A 77 2.33 -12.30 15.84
C TYR A 77 1.03 -12.59 16.60
N ASN A 78 0.54 -13.82 16.54
CA ASN A 78 -0.71 -14.28 17.18
C ASN A 78 -1.94 -13.44 16.75
N ILE A 79 -2.06 -13.09 15.47
CA ILE A 79 -3.15 -12.28 14.93
C ILE A 79 -4.28 -13.19 14.41
N LEU A 80 -5.49 -13.03 14.93
CA LEU A 80 -6.67 -13.87 14.67
C LEU A 80 -6.34 -15.37 14.84
N ILE A 81 -5.60 -15.71 15.88
CA ILE A 81 -5.21 -17.07 16.24
C ILE A 81 -5.77 -17.39 17.61
N GLU A 82 -6.46 -18.53 17.74
CA GLU A 82 -6.92 -19.11 18.99
C GLU A 82 -6.51 -20.59 19.02
N ASP A 83 -5.92 -21.06 20.10
CA ASP A 83 -5.43 -22.44 20.26
C ASP A 83 -4.60 -22.93 19.05
N GLU A 84 -3.66 -22.09 18.59
CA GLU A 84 -2.79 -22.31 17.42
C GLU A 84 -3.53 -22.45 16.06
N LYS A 85 -4.84 -22.25 16.04
CA LYS A 85 -5.68 -22.32 14.85
C LYS A 85 -6.18 -20.94 14.43
N PRO A 86 -6.51 -20.77 13.14
CA PRO A 86 -7.11 -19.50 12.70
C PRO A 86 -8.51 -19.36 13.28
N VAL A 87 -8.82 -18.18 13.77
CA VAL A 87 -10.17 -17.81 14.20
C VAL A 87 -11.16 -18.08 13.07
N GLY A 88 -12.30 -18.70 13.39
CA GLY A 88 -13.31 -19.11 12.41
C GLY A 88 -12.97 -20.35 11.59
N GLY A 89 -11.84 -21.03 11.88
CA GLY A 89 -11.44 -22.30 11.28
C GLY A 89 -10.81 -22.19 9.89
N GLU A 90 -10.82 -21.02 9.26
CA GLU A 90 -10.28 -20.79 7.91
C GLU A 90 -9.17 -19.73 7.95
N TRP A 91 -8.20 -19.86 7.03
CA TRP A 91 -7.08 -18.92 6.94
C TRP A 91 -7.43 -17.63 6.20
N ASN A 92 -8.41 -17.67 5.28
CA ASN A 92 -8.94 -16.50 4.61
C ASN A 92 -10.43 -16.68 4.28
N PHE A 93 -11.11 -15.58 4.10
CA PHE A 93 -12.54 -15.51 3.82
C PHE A 93 -12.84 -14.81 2.48
N ASP A 94 -11.91 -14.84 1.53
CA ASP A 94 -12.00 -14.13 0.25
C ASP A 94 -13.26 -14.51 -0.55
N SER A 95 -13.70 -15.76 -0.46
CA SER A 95 -14.94 -16.22 -1.12
C SER A 95 -16.20 -15.50 -0.64
N LYS A 96 -16.20 -14.93 0.59
CA LYS A 96 -17.30 -14.16 1.17
C LYS A 96 -17.23 -12.67 0.81
N ASN A 97 -16.15 -12.23 0.18
CA ASN A 97 -15.81 -10.82 -0.06
C ASN A 97 -16.01 -10.38 -1.52
N ARG A 98 -16.95 -11.00 -2.22
CA ARG A 98 -17.25 -10.77 -3.64
C ARG A 98 -18.73 -10.45 -3.88
N VAL A 99 -19.32 -9.66 -2.99
CA VAL A 99 -20.72 -9.26 -3.12
C VAL A 99 -20.84 -8.18 -4.20
N SER A 100 -21.81 -8.36 -5.10
CA SER A 100 -22.09 -7.36 -6.13
C SER A 100 -22.60 -6.06 -5.50
N ILE A 101 -22.19 -4.92 -6.07
CA ILE A 101 -22.65 -3.59 -5.66
C ILE A 101 -24.19 -3.45 -5.67
N ASN A 102 -24.87 -4.15 -6.58
CA ASN A 102 -26.33 -4.16 -6.67
C ASN A 102 -27.03 -4.73 -5.42
N LYS A 103 -26.29 -5.37 -4.52
CA LYS A 103 -26.80 -5.86 -3.23
C LYS A 103 -26.55 -4.88 -2.08
N LEU A 104 -25.93 -3.75 -2.36
CA LEU A 104 -25.74 -2.69 -1.39
C LEU A 104 -27.12 -2.14 -1.00
N LYS A 105 -27.38 -2.09 0.31
CA LYS A 105 -28.66 -1.62 0.85
C LYS A 105 -28.62 -0.14 1.23
N GLU A 106 -27.46 0.33 1.65
CA GLU A 106 -27.24 1.68 2.14
C GLU A 106 -25.89 2.17 1.60
N ASP A 107 -25.86 3.37 1.08
CA ASP A 107 -24.63 3.99 0.60
C ASP A 107 -23.60 4.12 1.72
N PRO A 108 -22.29 4.05 1.41
CA PRO A 108 -21.26 4.34 2.39
C PRO A 108 -21.46 5.72 3.00
N PRO A 109 -21.23 5.89 4.31
CA PRO A 109 -21.30 7.19 4.94
C PRO A 109 -20.33 8.17 4.26
N GLU A 110 -20.74 9.45 4.20
CA GLU A 110 -19.86 10.50 3.70
C GLU A 110 -18.60 10.59 4.58
N ARG A 111 -17.46 10.68 3.92
CA ARG A 111 -16.18 10.75 4.62
C ARG A 111 -15.87 12.17 5.05
N GLU A 112 -15.36 12.29 6.26
CA GLU A 112 -14.84 13.58 6.73
C GLU A 112 -13.76 14.10 5.78
N LYS A 113 -13.89 15.37 5.36
CA LYS A 113 -12.90 16.07 4.53
C LYS A 113 -11.91 16.81 5.44
N ILE A 114 -10.63 16.57 5.23
CA ILE A 114 -9.56 17.29 5.93
C ILE A 114 -9.20 18.52 5.10
N LYS A 115 -9.32 19.68 5.70
CA LYS A 115 -8.91 20.93 5.06
C LYS A 115 -7.38 21.05 5.16
N PRO A 116 -6.68 21.34 4.04
CA PRO A 116 -5.26 21.65 4.07
C PRO A 116 -4.96 22.82 5.03
N ASP A 117 -3.91 22.71 5.83
CA ASP A 117 -3.38 23.79 6.62
C ASP A 117 -2.58 24.79 5.76
N ALA A 118 -2.16 25.91 6.34
CA ALA A 118 -1.43 26.95 5.62
C ALA A 118 -0.16 26.43 4.92
N LEU A 119 0.62 25.57 5.61
CA LEU A 119 1.83 24.99 5.02
C LEU A 119 1.49 24.06 3.85
N SER A 120 0.45 23.25 3.98
CA SER A 120 -0.01 22.39 2.88
C SER A 120 -0.45 23.19 1.67
N VAL A 121 -1.14 24.33 1.89
CA VAL A 121 -1.54 25.25 0.80
C VAL A 121 -0.32 25.82 0.10
N ASP A 122 0.70 26.27 0.84
CA ASP A 122 1.95 26.80 0.27
C ASP A 122 2.65 25.72 -0.58
N VAL A 123 2.73 24.49 -0.07
CA VAL A 123 3.30 23.36 -0.82
C VAL A 123 2.47 23.02 -2.08
N MET A 124 1.14 23.10 -2.02
CA MET A 124 0.29 22.89 -3.20
C MET A 124 0.57 23.92 -4.29
N VAL A 125 0.79 25.19 -3.92
CA VAL A 125 1.19 26.24 -4.86
C VAL A 125 2.54 25.95 -5.49
N ASP A 126 3.53 25.50 -4.70
CA ASP A 126 4.85 25.12 -5.22
C ASP A 126 4.75 23.91 -6.19
N VAL A 127 3.94 22.91 -5.85
CA VAL A 127 3.69 21.73 -6.70
C VAL A 127 3.03 22.14 -8.01
N GLU A 128 2.01 22.99 -7.97
CA GLU A 128 1.33 23.49 -9.16
C GLU A 128 2.30 24.27 -10.09
N ASN A 129 3.13 25.14 -9.50
CA ASN A 129 4.11 25.92 -10.27
C ASN A 129 5.17 25.06 -10.97
N VAL A 130 5.58 23.94 -10.34
CA VAL A 130 6.65 23.07 -10.87
C VAL A 130 6.10 21.92 -11.70
N PHE A 131 4.96 21.37 -11.33
CA PHE A 131 4.42 20.12 -11.86
C PHE A 131 2.98 20.22 -12.41
N GLY A 132 2.42 21.41 -12.57
CA GLY A 132 1.03 21.63 -13.00
C GLY A 132 0.69 21.04 -14.38
N ASN A 133 1.72 20.73 -15.21
CA ASN A 133 1.55 20.02 -16.49
C ASN A 133 1.63 18.49 -16.36
N ASN A 134 1.85 17.94 -15.16
CA ASN A 134 1.92 16.51 -14.95
C ASN A 134 0.54 15.89 -14.80
N PHE A 135 0.50 14.55 -14.84
CA PHE A 135 -0.72 13.79 -14.59
C PHE A 135 -1.21 13.97 -13.16
N GLY A 136 -2.50 14.26 -13.00
CA GLY A 136 -3.16 14.53 -11.71
C GLY A 136 -3.49 16.02 -11.52
N ASP A 137 -4.27 16.29 -10.49
CA ASP A 137 -4.59 17.63 -10.04
C ASP A 137 -4.61 17.72 -8.50
N LEU A 138 -4.70 18.93 -7.95
CA LEU A 138 -4.71 19.19 -6.51
C LEU A 138 -6.07 19.62 -5.98
N GLU A 139 -7.09 19.77 -6.84
CA GLU A 139 -8.40 20.32 -6.46
C GLU A 139 -9.07 19.46 -5.37
N ASN A 140 -8.94 18.13 -5.49
CA ASN A 140 -9.53 17.18 -4.56
C ASN A 140 -8.56 16.69 -3.48
N PHE A 141 -7.47 17.43 -3.23
CA PHE A 141 -6.52 17.03 -2.18
C PHE A 141 -7.20 16.99 -0.80
N ASN A 142 -7.27 15.80 -0.22
CA ASN A 142 -7.98 15.54 1.04
C ASN A 142 -7.21 14.52 1.90
N TRP A 143 -5.89 14.52 1.79
CA TRP A 143 -5.03 13.59 2.50
C TRP A 143 -4.49 14.22 3.78
N SER A 144 -4.47 13.42 4.86
CA SER A 144 -3.89 13.85 6.14
C SER A 144 -2.37 14.02 6.00
N VAL A 145 -1.85 15.10 6.54
CA VAL A 145 -0.41 15.38 6.61
C VAL A 145 0.14 15.27 8.04
N THR A 146 -0.73 15.10 9.02
CA THR A 146 -0.40 14.92 10.43
C THR A 146 -0.77 13.52 10.92
N ARG A 147 -0.08 13.05 11.96
CA ARG A 147 -0.42 11.78 12.63
C ARG A 147 -1.81 11.83 13.23
N GLU A 148 -2.16 12.94 13.89
CA GLU A 148 -3.46 13.11 14.53
C GLU A 148 -4.62 12.93 13.54
N ASP A 149 -4.55 13.56 12.38
CA ASP A 149 -5.59 13.44 11.36
C ASP A 149 -5.58 12.07 10.69
N ALA A 150 -4.41 11.45 10.50
CA ALA A 150 -4.34 10.08 10.02
C ALA A 150 -4.98 9.09 11.01
N GLU A 151 -4.82 9.28 12.32
CA GLU A 151 -5.48 8.48 13.35
C GLU A 151 -7.00 8.71 13.37
N LYS A 152 -7.49 9.95 13.14
CA LYS A 152 -8.93 10.22 12.95
C LYS A 152 -9.47 9.43 11.77
N LYS A 153 -8.76 9.40 10.62
CA LYS A 153 -9.15 8.61 9.45
C LYS A 153 -9.16 7.10 9.72
N ALA A 154 -8.22 6.59 10.49
CA ALA A 154 -8.24 5.20 10.92
C ALA A 154 -9.45 4.90 11.81
N ASN A 155 -9.78 5.78 12.75
CA ASN A 155 -10.95 5.64 13.62
C ASN A 155 -12.27 5.73 12.82
N GLU A 156 -12.37 6.64 11.83
CA GLU A 156 -13.51 6.72 10.91
C GLU A 156 -13.74 5.37 10.21
N PHE A 157 -12.68 4.78 9.64
CA PHE A 157 -12.75 3.47 9.00
C PHE A 157 -13.23 2.37 9.95
N PHE A 158 -12.62 2.26 11.13
CA PHE A 158 -12.96 1.22 12.10
C PHE A 158 -14.35 1.35 12.72
N ASN A 159 -14.88 2.55 12.83
CA ASN A 159 -16.18 2.77 13.44
C ASN A 159 -17.34 2.72 12.44
N SER A 160 -17.11 3.11 11.19
CA SER A 160 -18.20 3.34 10.24
C SER A 160 -18.13 2.46 8.98
N LEU A 161 -16.98 1.93 8.60
CA LEU A 161 -16.79 1.33 7.28
C LEU A 161 -16.40 -0.15 7.33
N ILE A 162 -15.69 -0.60 8.38
CA ILE A 162 -15.11 -1.93 8.43
C ILE A 162 -16.13 -3.05 8.30
N ASN A 163 -17.36 -2.87 8.77
CA ASN A 163 -18.39 -3.89 8.72
C ASN A 163 -18.76 -4.29 7.28
N ASN A 164 -18.75 -3.34 6.36
CA ASN A 164 -19.06 -3.55 4.96
C ASN A 164 -17.81 -3.65 4.07
N PHE A 165 -16.62 -3.42 4.61
CA PHE A 165 -15.37 -3.51 3.87
C PHE A 165 -15.21 -4.88 3.20
N GLY A 166 -15.34 -5.98 3.96
CA GLY A 166 -15.15 -7.33 3.44
C GLY A 166 -16.09 -7.64 2.27
N PRO A 167 -17.41 -7.67 2.48
CA PRO A 167 -18.37 -8.01 1.42
C PRO A 167 -18.15 -7.24 0.13
N PHE A 168 -17.85 -5.92 0.21
CA PHE A 168 -17.74 -5.02 -0.94
C PHE A 168 -16.30 -4.63 -1.31
N GLN A 169 -15.27 -5.33 -0.81
CA GLN A 169 -13.87 -4.96 -1.10
C GLN A 169 -13.54 -5.00 -2.60
N ASP A 170 -14.19 -5.87 -3.37
CA ASP A 170 -13.98 -6.02 -4.81
C ASP A 170 -15.09 -5.33 -5.65
N ALA A 171 -16.07 -4.72 -4.99
CA ALA A 171 -17.12 -3.98 -5.68
C ALA A 171 -16.58 -2.65 -6.21
N MET A 172 -17.11 -2.21 -7.35
CA MET A 172 -16.81 -0.92 -7.96
C MET A 172 -18.12 -0.16 -8.20
N ASP A 173 -18.08 1.14 -7.95
CA ASP A 173 -19.19 2.04 -8.24
C ASP A 173 -18.66 3.31 -8.92
N VAL A 174 -19.35 3.75 -9.99
CA VAL A 174 -18.97 4.96 -10.73
C VAL A 174 -19.23 6.22 -9.89
N GLY A 175 -20.32 6.21 -9.08
CA GLY A 175 -20.72 7.34 -8.24
C GLY A 175 -19.89 7.46 -6.96
N ASN A 176 -19.28 6.34 -6.48
CA ASN A 176 -18.46 6.32 -5.27
C ASN A 176 -17.23 5.44 -5.46
N PRO A 177 -16.13 6.00 -5.96
CA PRO A 177 -14.91 5.22 -6.28
C PRO A 177 -14.20 4.65 -5.06
N THR A 178 -14.50 5.11 -3.85
CA THR A 178 -13.85 4.68 -2.61
C THR A 178 -14.64 3.65 -1.81
N LEU A 179 -15.95 3.61 -1.97
CA LEU A 179 -16.87 2.72 -1.22
C LEU A 179 -16.48 2.59 0.26
N PHE A 180 -16.29 1.37 0.74
CA PHE A 180 -15.90 1.05 2.13
C PHE A 180 -14.39 0.90 2.33
N HIS A 181 -13.55 1.28 1.35
CA HIS A 181 -12.09 1.16 1.47
C HIS A 181 -11.52 2.07 2.54
N SER A 182 -10.46 1.62 3.22
CA SER A 182 -9.88 2.34 4.36
C SER A 182 -9.16 3.63 3.98
N LEU A 183 -8.55 3.69 2.81
CA LEU A 183 -7.67 4.77 2.33
C LEU A 183 -6.46 5.05 3.26
N LEU A 184 -6.04 4.08 4.06
CA LEU A 184 -4.96 4.25 5.05
C LEU A 184 -3.56 4.02 4.50
N SER A 185 -3.43 3.47 3.28
CA SER A 185 -2.13 3.11 2.71
C SER A 185 -1.14 4.27 2.59
N PRO A 186 -1.52 5.52 2.20
CA PRO A 186 -0.58 6.64 2.18
C PRO A 186 0.01 6.92 3.56
N TYR A 187 -0.81 6.93 4.60
CA TYR A 187 -0.39 7.22 5.98
C TYR A 187 0.55 6.17 6.55
N ILE A 188 0.31 4.89 6.24
CA ILE A 188 1.22 3.80 6.61
C ILE A 188 2.54 3.93 5.85
N ASN A 189 2.50 4.25 4.56
CA ASN A 189 3.69 4.33 3.72
C ASN A 189 4.63 5.48 4.09
N VAL A 190 4.08 6.62 4.51
CA VAL A 190 4.91 7.75 4.99
C VAL A 190 5.23 7.67 6.49
N GLY A 191 4.67 6.69 7.22
CA GLY A 191 4.97 6.46 8.64
C GLY A 191 4.14 7.31 9.62
N LEU A 192 3.03 7.90 9.18
CA LEU A 192 2.06 8.55 10.08
C LEU A 192 1.29 7.52 10.90
N LEU A 193 1.03 6.35 10.34
CA LEU A 193 0.38 5.23 11.02
C LEU A 193 1.32 4.02 11.12
N ASP A 194 1.34 3.40 12.27
CA ASP A 194 2.06 2.15 12.53
C ASP A 194 1.22 0.96 12.03
N PRO A 195 1.73 0.14 11.10
CA PRO A 195 0.98 -0.97 10.53
C PRO A 195 0.54 -2.02 11.57
N MET A 196 1.36 -2.29 12.58
CA MET A 196 0.99 -3.27 13.61
C MET A 196 -0.14 -2.73 14.49
N LYS A 197 -0.10 -1.45 14.87
CA LYS A 197 -1.19 -0.83 15.63
C LYS A 197 -2.51 -0.85 14.87
N ILE A 198 -2.47 -0.64 13.54
CA ILE A 198 -3.65 -0.72 12.67
C ILE A 198 -4.21 -2.15 12.60
N ILE A 199 -3.35 -3.16 12.53
CA ILE A 199 -3.76 -4.58 12.55
C ILE A 199 -4.41 -4.94 13.88
N VAL A 200 -3.79 -4.58 15.00
CA VAL A 200 -4.32 -4.84 16.34
C VAL A 200 -5.66 -4.11 16.55
N ALA A 201 -5.80 -2.88 16.04
CA ALA A 201 -7.07 -2.16 16.09
C ALA A 201 -8.17 -2.86 15.27
N ALA A 202 -7.83 -3.40 14.10
CA ALA A 202 -8.75 -4.20 13.30
C ALA A 202 -9.17 -5.50 14.02
N GLU A 203 -8.22 -6.23 14.58
CA GLU A 203 -8.49 -7.45 15.36
C GLU A 203 -9.40 -7.16 16.54
N LYS A 204 -9.16 -6.06 17.27
CA LYS A 204 -10.04 -5.61 18.34
C LYS A 204 -11.48 -5.42 17.86
N LYS A 205 -11.69 -4.87 16.66
CA LYS A 205 -13.03 -4.72 16.09
C LYS A 205 -13.75 -6.05 15.89
N TYR A 206 -13.05 -7.11 15.55
CA TYR A 206 -13.64 -8.45 15.51
C TYR A 206 -14.21 -8.86 16.86
N TYR A 207 -13.45 -8.69 17.93
CA TYR A 207 -13.92 -9.00 19.29
C TYR A 207 -15.02 -8.05 19.79
N GLU A 208 -15.17 -6.88 19.18
CA GLU A 208 -16.27 -5.94 19.39
C GLU A 208 -17.50 -6.26 18.53
N GLY A 209 -17.47 -7.30 17.67
CA GLY A 209 -18.62 -7.78 16.88
C GLY A 209 -18.54 -7.47 15.38
N ALA A 210 -17.44 -6.89 14.86
CA ALA A 210 -17.29 -6.71 13.43
C ALA A 210 -17.17 -8.07 12.69
N PRO A 211 -17.70 -8.20 11.46
CA PRO A 211 -17.66 -9.44 10.69
C PRO A 211 -16.23 -9.94 10.43
N LEU A 212 -15.98 -11.22 10.74
CA LEU A 212 -14.64 -11.81 10.59
C LEU A 212 -14.08 -11.70 9.16
N ASN A 213 -14.91 -11.88 8.14
CA ASN A 213 -14.50 -11.76 6.75
C ASN A 213 -14.03 -10.33 6.40
N SER A 214 -14.59 -9.30 7.03
CA SER A 214 -14.15 -7.91 6.88
C SER A 214 -12.82 -7.67 7.57
N VAL A 215 -12.71 -8.09 8.82
CA VAL A 215 -11.51 -7.87 9.64
C VAL A 215 -10.33 -8.67 9.09
N GLU A 216 -10.52 -9.96 8.81
CA GLU A 216 -9.48 -10.80 8.20
C GLU A 216 -9.06 -10.26 6.82
N GLY A 217 -10.05 -9.92 5.98
CA GLY A 217 -9.80 -9.35 4.66
C GLY A 217 -8.96 -8.08 4.73
N PHE A 218 -9.23 -7.18 5.67
CA PHE A 218 -8.45 -5.97 5.89
C PHE A 218 -7.02 -6.28 6.39
N ILE A 219 -6.89 -7.11 7.42
CA ILE A 219 -5.59 -7.51 7.98
C ILE A 219 -4.73 -8.16 6.91
N ARG A 220 -5.31 -8.98 6.02
CA ARG A 220 -4.61 -9.66 4.93
C ARG A 220 -4.02 -8.69 3.90
N GLN A 221 -4.60 -7.51 3.68
CA GLN A 221 -4.01 -6.51 2.79
C GLN A 221 -2.69 -5.96 3.37
N ILE A 222 -2.60 -5.77 4.69
CA ILE A 222 -1.41 -5.21 5.34
C ILE A 222 -0.42 -6.34 5.67
N LEU A 223 -0.80 -7.27 6.54
CA LEU A 223 0.08 -8.34 7.02
C LEU A 223 0.42 -9.36 5.92
N GLY A 224 -0.49 -9.58 4.98
CA GLY A 224 -0.30 -10.49 3.86
C GLY A 224 0.38 -9.79 2.67
N TRP A 225 -0.39 -9.02 1.90
CA TRP A 225 0.06 -8.50 0.62
C TRP A 225 1.18 -7.46 0.73
N ARG A 226 1.03 -6.46 1.58
CA ARG A 226 2.02 -5.39 1.70
C ARG A 226 3.38 -5.93 2.15
N GLU A 227 3.40 -6.79 3.15
CA GLU A 227 4.63 -7.41 3.64
C GLU A 227 5.23 -8.38 2.61
N PHE A 228 4.40 -9.18 1.94
CA PHE A 228 4.87 -10.12 0.91
C PHE A 228 5.51 -9.40 -0.29
N ILE A 229 4.85 -8.35 -0.81
CA ILE A 229 5.38 -7.59 -1.96
C ILE A 229 6.71 -6.92 -1.60
N ARG A 230 6.83 -6.34 -0.39
CA ARG A 230 8.12 -5.82 0.08
C ARG A 230 9.19 -6.91 0.15
N GLY A 231 8.83 -8.08 0.68
CA GLY A 231 9.74 -9.21 0.76
C GLY A 231 10.24 -9.67 -0.62
N ILE A 232 9.33 -9.82 -1.59
CA ILE A 232 9.68 -10.15 -2.99
C ILE A 232 10.59 -9.06 -3.58
N TYR A 233 10.27 -7.77 -3.37
CA TYR A 233 11.10 -6.67 -3.86
C TYR A 233 12.55 -6.82 -3.38
N TRP A 234 12.78 -6.94 -2.08
CA TRP A 234 14.14 -7.03 -1.53
C TRP A 234 14.86 -8.34 -1.87
N LEU A 235 14.11 -9.43 -2.04
CA LEU A 235 14.68 -10.72 -2.42
C LEU A 235 15.12 -10.75 -3.89
N LYS A 236 14.42 -10.04 -4.78
CA LYS A 236 14.57 -10.18 -6.23
C LYS A 236 15.23 -8.97 -6.92
N MET A 237 15.30 -7.82 -6.27
CA MET A 237 15.99 -6.66 -6.84
C MET A 237 17.51 -6.81 -6.79
N PRO A 238 18.29 -6.28 -7.77
CA PRO A 238 17.84 -5.41 -8.88
C PRO A 238 17.33 -6.16 -10.13
N ASP A 239 17.54 -7.45 -10.24
CA ASP A 239 17.33 -8.23 -11.48
C ASP A 239 15.85 -8.29 -11.89
N TYR A 240 14.95 -8.29 -10.89
CA TYR A 240 13.51 -8.43 -11.12
C TYR A 240 12.92 -7.35 -12.03
N LYS A 241 13.43 -6.12 -11.98
CA LYS A 241 12.97 -5.02 -12.85
C LYS A 241 13.20 -5.25 -14.33
N SER A 242 14.13 -6.15 -14.68
CA SER A 242 14.51 -6.46 -16.07
C SER A 242 13.77 -7.69 -16.62
N LEU A 243 12.95 -8.35 -15.77
CA LEU A 243 12.19 -9.51 -16.19
C LEU A 243 10.94 -9.07 -16.96
N ASN A 244 10.74 -9.70 -18.13
CA ASN A 244 9.57 -9.53 -18.97
C ASN A 244 9.16 -10.93 -19.48
N PHE A 245 8.41 -11.65 -18.66
CA PHE A 245 8.06 -13.05 -18.91
C PHE A 245 7.26 -13.25 -20.19
N PHE A 246 6.39 -12.29 -20.53
CA PHE A 246 5.54 -12.35 -21.73
C PHE A 246 6.15 -11.65 -22.94
N GLU A 247 7.34 -11.08 -22.79
CA GLU A 247 8.03 -10.33 -23.86
C GLU A 247 7.19 -9.17 -24.43
N ASN A 248 6.33 -8.59 -23.62
CA ASN A 248 5.49 -7.46 -24.00
C ASN A 248 6.34 -6.22 -24.28
N THR A 249 6.12 -5.56 -25.43
CA THR A 249 6.96 -4.44 -25.87
C THR A 249 6.17 -3.26 -26.43
N ARG A 250 4.84 -3.33 -26.45
CA ARG A 250 4.01 -2.24 -26.95
C ARG A 250 4.09 -1.03 -25.99
N LYS A 251 4.12 0.14 -26.58
CA LYS A 251 4.09 1.39 -25.81
C LYS A 251 2.73 1.58 -25.16
N LEU A 252 2.73 2.15 -23.95
CA LEU A 252 1.49 2.53 -23.25
C LEU A 252 0.70 3.54 -24.12
N PRO A 253 -0.55 3.24 -24.51
CA PRO A 253 -1.38 4.15 -25.27
C PRO A 253 -1.73 5.42 -24.51
N GLU A 254 -1.95 6.51 -25.24
CA GLU A 254 -2.19 7.84 -24.69
C GLU A 254 -3.43 7.89 -23.76
N PHE A 255 -4.43 7.08 -24.04
CA PHE A 255 -5.65 7.04 -23.22
C PHE A 255 -5.43 6.60 -21.75
N PHE A 256 -4.30 5.95 -21.45
CA PHE A 256 -3.93 5.68 -20.05
C PHE A 256 -3.53 6.95 -19.29
N TRP A 257 -3.25 8.05 -20.00
CA TRP A 257 -2.94 9.35 -19.45
C TRP A 257 -4.11 10.32 -19.55
N THR A 258 -4.82 10.31 -20.68
CA THR A 258 -5.88 11.27 -20.96
C THR A 258 -7.26 10.80 -20.49
N GLY A 259 -7.49 9.49 -20.43
CA GLY A 259 -8.81 8.89 -20.24
C GLY A 259 -9.68 8.91 -21.50
N GLU A 260 -9.20 9.47 -22.63
CA GLU A 260 -9.95 9.63 -23.87
C GLU A 260 -10.08 8.29 -24.62
N THR A 261 -11.06 7.49 -24.23
CA THR A 261 -11.38 6.20 -24.84
C THR A 261 -12.87 5.87 -24.74
N ARG A 262 -13.35 5.06 -25.68
CA ARG A 262 -14.72 4.50 -25.63
C ARG A 262 -14.86 3.35 -24.61
N MET A 263 -13.75 2.83 -24.09
CA MET A 263 -13.72 1.82 -23.04
C MET A 263 -14.02 2.48 -21.68
N GLN A 264 -15.30 2.59 -21.34
CA GLN A 264 -15.76 3.33 -20.16
C GLN A 264 -15.10 2.87 -18.85
N CYS A 265 -14.84 1.58 -18.68
CA CYS A 265 -14.16 1.06 -17.49
C CYS A 265 -12.73 1.60 -17.36
N VAL A 266 -12.00 1.72 -18.47
CA VAL A 266 -10.63 2.29 -18.49
C VAL A 266 -10.68 3.80 -18.26
N ALA A 267 -11.58 4.51 -18.97
CA ALA A 267 -11.76 5.94 -18.81
C ALA A 267 -12.04 6.32 -17.35
N LYS A 268 -12.97 5.64 -16.69
CA LYS A 268 -13.32 5.90 -15.29
C LYS A 268 -12.22 5.52 -14.30
N ALA A 269 -11.43 4.49 -14.58
CA ALA A 269 -10.28 4.15 -13.76
C ALA A 269 -9.17 5.23 -13.85
N VAL A 270 -8.92 5.77 -15.04
CA VAL A 270 -7.96 6.85 -15.27
C VAL A 270 -8.45 8.16 -14.62
N GLU A 271 -9.72 8.52 -14.83
CA GLU A 271 -10.36 9.71 -14.24
C GLU A 271 -10.23 9.69 -12.70
N SER A 272 -10.66 8.60 -12.05
CA SER A 272 -10.54 8.44 -10.59
C SER A 272 -9.10 8.60 -10.10
N THR A 273 -8.13 8.05 -10.83
CA THR A 273 -6.72 8.16 -10.47
C THR A 273 -6.22 9.60 -10.59
N LYS A 274 -6.62 10.30 -11.66
CA LYS A 274 -6.21 11.68 -11.93
C LYS A 274 -6.79 12.66 -10.90
N GLU A 275 -8.09 12.54 -10.61
CA GLU A 275 -8.81 13.48 -9.76
C GLU A 275 -8.58 13.27 -8.27
N LEU A 276 -8.43 12.01 -7.84
CA LEU A 276 -8.39 11.67 -6.41
C LEU A 276 -7.00 11.25 -5.91
N GLY A 277 -6.03 11.07 -6.82
CA GLY A 277 -4.77 10.40 -6.46
C GLY A 277 -4.99 8.97 -5.93
N TYR A 278 -6.15 8.36 -6.27
CA TYR A 278 -6.59 7.05 -5.78
C TYR A 278 -7.13 6.19 -6.91
N SER A 279 -6.75 4.93 -6.91
CA SER A 279 -7.32 3.93 -7.79
C SER A 279 -7.70 2.69 -7.00
N HIS A 280 -8.96 2.28 -7.14
CA HIS A 280 -9.48 1.05 -6.53
C HIS A 280 -8.62 -0.15 -6.91
N HIS A 281 -8.48 -1.13 -6.01
CA HIS A 281 -7.69 -2.33 -6.27
C HIS A 281 -8.07 -3.03 -7.58
N ILE A 282 -9.37 -3.21 -7.83
CA ILE A 282 -9.86 -3.86 -9.06
C ILE A 282 -9.57 -2.99 -10.30
N HIS A 283 -9.65 -1.65 -10.21
CA HIS A 283 -9.23 -0.77 -11.30
C HIS A 283 -7.76 -0.99 -11.68
N ARG A 284 -6.86 -1.08 -10.67
CA ARG A 284 -5.43 -1.30 -10.92
C ARG A 284 -5.13 -2.70 -11.44
N LEU A 285 -5.72 -3.73 -10.81
CA LEU A 285 -5.40 -5.12 -11.13
C LEU A 285 -6.11 -5.58 -12.40
N MET A 286 -7.44 -5.48 -12.45
CA MET A 286 -8.24 -6.12 -13.49
C MET A 286 -8.51 -5.19 -14.67
N VAL A 287 -8.88 -3.93 -14.39
CA VAL A 287 -9.28 -3.00 -15.47
C VAL A 287 -8.05 -2.48 -16.23
N THR A 288 -7.04 -1.96 -15.54
CA THR A 288 -5.86 -1.38 -16.22
C THR A 288 -4.71 -2.38 -16.36
N GLY A 289 -4.32 -3.05 -15.28
CA GLY A 289 -3.16 -3.93 -15.28
C GLY A 289 -3.33 -5.18 -16.15
N ASN A 290 -4.44 -5.92 -15.98
CA ASN A 290 -4.70 -7.12 -16.77
C ASN A 290 -4.98 -6.78 -18.24
N PHE A 291 -5.67 -5.66 -18.51
CA PHE A 291 -5.87 -5.18 -19.87
C PHE A 291 -4.53 -4.84 -20.55
N ALA A 292 -3.64 -4.11 -19.87
CA ALA A 292 -2.32 -3.82 -20.40
C ALA A 292 -1.53 -5.10 -20.71
N LEU A 293 -1.52 -6.05 -19.77
CA LEU A 293 -0.85 -7.35 -19.94
C LEU A 293 -1.37 -8.11 -21.17
N LEU A 294 -2.70 -8.24 -21.32
CA LEU A 294 -3.32 -8.95 -22.45
C LEU A 294 -3.17 -8.19 -23.78
N SER A 295 -2.91 -6.89 -23.74
CA SER A 295 -2.67 -6.06 -24.93
C SER A 295 -1.18 -5.97 -25.29
N GLU A 296 -0.32 -6.75 -24.65
CA GLU A 296 1.14 -6.79 -24.88
C GLU A 296 1.86 -5.46 -24.59
N ILE A 297 1.27 -4.64 -23.69
CA ILE A 297 1.81 -3.37 -23.22
C ILE A 297 2.83 -3.59 -22.09
#